data_b20cda47fd2174489ef1a0b2250eb06e
#
_entry.id   b20cda47fd2174489ef1a0b2250eb06e
#
_cell.length_a   1.000
_cell.length_b   1.000
_cell.length_c   1.000
_cell.angle_alpha   90.00
_cell.angle_beta   90.00
_cell.angle_gamma   90.00
#
_symmetry.space_group_name_H-M   'P 1'
#
loop_
_entity.id
_entity.type
_entity.pdbx_description
1 polymer ?
#
loop_
_entity_poly.entity_id
_entity_poly.type
_entity_poly.pdbx_seq_one_letter_code
_entity_poly.pdbx_strand_id
1 'polypeptide(L)'
;MPMLRQVTLLARRYDIPVQVAVEELMACGIGVCMTCVLPVTGPDGITRMVRSCVDGPVFRGEQVRWDDVGTIPFDALGAPGWEPRSRRAAGLSGAAPRAEAGNGPDGQARARQQGSAHGD
;
A
#
# COMPACT_ATOMS: atom_id res chain seq x y z
N MET A 1 -13.83 -5.18 -6.61
CA MET A 1 -13.24 -3.90 -7.00
C MET A 1 -13.17 -3.61 -8.50
N PRO A 2 -13.16 -4.57 -9.45
CA PRO A 2 -13.01 -4.26 -10.89
C PRO A 2 -14.09 -3.32 -11.44
N MET A 3 -15.36 -3.49 -11.04
CA MET A 3 -16.48 -2.66 -11.48
C MET A 3 -16.29 -1.19 -11.06
N LEU A 4 -15.97 -0.93 -9.80
CA LEU A 4 -15.76 0.44 -9.29
C LEU A 4 -14.63 1.16 -10.03
N ARG A 5 -13.55 0.44 -10.33
CA ARG A 5 -12.45 0.95 -11.15
C ARG A 5 -12.93 1.35 -12.55
N GLN A 6 -13.68 0.48 -13.22
CA GLN A 6 -14.18 0.76 -14.58
C GLN A 6 -15.14 1.94 -14.62
N VAL A 7 -16.07 2.02 -13.65
CA VAL A 7 -16.98 3.17 -13.52
C VAL A 7 -16.21 4.47 -13.30
N THR A 8 -15.18 4.44 -12.45
CA THR A 8 -14.33 5.61 -12.20
C THR A 8 -13.58 6.05 -13.46
N LEU A 9 -13.00 5.11 -14.21
CA LEU A 9 -12.28 5.41 -15.44
C LEU A 9 -13.22 5.98 -16.51
N LEU A 10 -14.45 5.44 -16.61
CA LEU A 10 -15.46 5.95 -17.52
C LEU A 10 -15.87 7.39 -17.14
N ALA A 11 -16.16 7.64 -15.87
CA ALA A 11 -16.53 8.95 -15.36
C ALA A 11 -15.45 10.01 -15.63
N ARG A 12 -14.17 9.65 -15.46
CA ARG A 12 -13.04 10.54 -15.81
C ARG A 12 -13.01 10.96 -17.26
N ARG A 13 -13.42 10.09 -18.19
CA ARG A 13 -13.46 10.44 -19.62
C ARG A 13 -14.46 11.54 -19.94
N TYR A 14 -15.49 11.71 -19.09
CA TYR A 14 -16.56 12.69 -19.24
C TYR A 14 -16.47 13.82 -18.22
N ASP A 15 -15.36 13.89 -17.45
CA ASP A 15 -15.14 14.87 -16.38
C ASP A 15 -16.26 14.88 -15.33
N ILE A 16 -16.82 13.71 -15.03
CA ILE A 16 -17.89 13.52 -14.04
C ILE A 16 -17.25 13.09 -12.71
N PRO A 17 -17.44 13.84 -11.63
CA PRO A 17 -16.98 13.41 -10.31
C PRO A 17 -17.76 12.18 -9.85
N VAL A 18 -17.05 11.17 -9.32
CA VAL A 18 -17.67 9.94 -8.85
C VAL A 18 -17.24 9.62 -7.43
N GLN A 19 -18.19 9.20 -6.62
CA GLN A 19 -17.96 8.63 -5.32
C GLN A 19 -18.19 7.12 -5.38
N VAL A 20 -17.34 6.37 -4.71
CA VAL A 20 -17.39 4.91 -4.68
C VAL A 20 -17.45 4.43 -3.24
N ALA A 21 -18.38 3.53 -2.96
CA ALA A 21 -18.42 2.80 -1.70
C ALA A 21 -17.57 1.53 -1.86
N VAL A 22 -16.49 1.46 -1.13
CA VAL A 22 -15.52 0.37 -1.21
C VAL A 22 -15.83 -0.68 -0.14
N GLU A 23 -15.93 -1.92 -0.57
CA GLU A 23 -16.03 -3.09 0.32
C GLU A 23 -14.68 -3.80 0.39
N GLU A 24 -14.03 -3.72 1.54
CA GLU A 24 -12.81 -4.47 1.86
C GLU A 24 -13.07 -5.47 2.98
N LEU A 25 -12.26 -6.52 3.02
CA LEU A 25 -12.30 -7.47 4.13
C LEU A 25 -12.02 -6.73 5.43
N MET A 26 -12.96 -6.79 6.37
CA MET A 26 -12.85 -6.17 7.67
C MET A 26 -12.66 -7.24 8.75
N ALA A 27 -11.59 -7.12 9.55
CA ALA A 27 -11.40 -7.97 10.72
C ALA A 27 -11.91 -7.28 11.99
N CYS A 28 -11.39 -6.08 12.32
CA CYS A 28 -11.75 -5.41 13.58
C CYS A 28 -12.88 -4.37 13.45
N GLY A 29 -13.07 -3.76 12.30
CA GLY A 29 -14.06 -2.69 12.08
C GLY A 29 -13.78 -1.36 12.79
N ILE A 30 -12.72 -1.27 13.60
CA ILE A 30 -12.38 -0.11 14.45
C ILE A 30 -11.04 0.53 14.08
N GLY A 31 -10.45 0.15 12.95
CA GLY A 31 -9.24 0.76 12.41
C GLY A 31 -7.91 0.33 13.04
N VAL A 32 -7.87 -0.75 13.81
CA VAL A 32 -6.65 -1.18 14.52
C VAL A 32 -5.84 -2.22 13.73
N CYS A 33 -6.51 -3.16 13.05
CA CYS A 33 -5.85 -4.31 12.43
C CYS A 33 -5.20 -4.02 11.06
N MET A 34 -5.49 -2.90 10.44
CA MET A 34 -4.99 -2.50 9.12
C MET A 34 -5.31 -3.49 7.99
N THR A 35 -6.37 -4.31 8.14
CA THR A 35 -6.76 -5.31 7.12
C THR A 35 -7.49 -4.66 5.94
N CYS A 36 -8.34 -3.66 6.20
CA CYS A 36 -9.20 -3.01 5.21
C CYS A 36 -8.57 -1.74 4.60
N VAL A 37 -7.25 -1.75 4.39
CA VAL A 37 -6.54 -0.58 3.86
C VAL A 37 -6.54 -0.53 2.34
N LEU A 38 -6.63 0.69 1.80
CA LEU A 38 -6.45 0.94 0.38
C LEU A 38 -5.64 2.22 0.15
N PRO A 39 -4.91 2.30 -0.97
CA PRO A 39 -4.10 3.46 -1.30
C PRO A 39 -4.98 4.59 -1.86
N VAL A 40 -4.97 5.73 -1.20
CA VAL A 40 -5.71 6.94 -1.62
C VAL A 40 -4.75 8.12 -1.71
N THR A 41 -4.82 8.85 -2.82
CA THR A 41 -4.07 10.09 -3.00
C THR A 41 -4.89 11.26 -2.48
N GLY A 42 -4.36 11.96 -1.49
CA GLY A 42 -4.99 13.15 -0.94
C GLY A 42 -4.95 14.36 -1.88
N PRO A 43 -5.67 15.44 -1.54
CA PRO A 43 -5.64 16.69 -2.32
C PRO A 43 -4.24 17.34 -2.36
N ASP A 44 -3.40 17.00 -1.41
CA ASP A 44 -1.99 17.39 -1.36
C ASP A 44 -1.08 16.57 -2.30
N GLY A 45 -1.64 15.60 -3.03
CA GLY A 45 -0.93 14.70 -3.93
C GLY A 45 -0.11 13.62 -3.20
N ILE A 46 -0.30 13.45 -1.90
CA ILE A 46 0.38 12.40 -1.12
C ILE A 46 -0.51 11.17 -1.04
N THR A 47 0.04 10.02 -1.41
CA THR A 47 -0.65 8.73 -1.25
C THR A 47 -0.54 8.26 0.18
N ARG A 48 -1.67 7.85 0.75
CA ARG A 48 -1.79 7.28 2.10
C ARG A 48 -2.52 5.96 2.04
N MET A 49 -2.13 5.05 2.92
CA MET A 49 -2.91 3.83 3.18
C MET A 49 -4.03 4.19 4.17
N VAL A 50 -5.26 4.31 3.68
CA VAL A 50 -6.43 4.64 4.48
C VAL A 50 -7.24 3.40 4.81
N ARG A 51 -7.97 3.41 5.91
CA ARG A 51 -8.77 2.27 6.40
C ARG A 51 -10.24 2.48 6.02
N SER A 52 -10.79 1.61 5.19
CA SER A 52 -12.17 1.76 4.74
C SER A 52 -13.20 1.68 5.89
N CYS A 53 -12.88 0.99 6.97
CA CYS A 53 -13.78 0.90 8.14
C CYS A 53 -13.89 2.19 8.98
N VAL A 54 -12.91 3.08 8.93
CA VAL A 54 -12.87 4.33 9.73
C VAL A 54 -12.84 5.56 8.84
N ASP A 55 -12.00 5.55 7.79
CA ASP A 55 -11.79 6.68 6.90
C ASP A 55 -12.77 6.68 5.71
N GLY A 56 -13.47 5.55 5.49
CA GLY A 56 -14.47 5.34 4.46
C GLY A 56 -15.86 4.99 5.03
N PRO A 57 -16.66 4.15 4.35
CA PRO A 57 -16.34 3.38 3.15
C PRO A 57 -16.42 4.15 1.83
N VAL A 58 -16.88 5.40 1.84
CA VAL A 58 -17.09 6.21 0.63
C VAL A 58 -15.86 7.07 0.35
N PHE A 59 -15.31 6.91 -0.86
CA PHE A 59 -14.16 7.65 -1.34
C PHE A 59 -14.43 8.32 -2.69
N ARG A 60 -13.69 9.37 -3.00
CA ARG A 60 -13.68 9.92 -4.36
C ARG A 60 -12.94 8.95 -5.27
N GLY A 61 -13.62 8.47 -6.31
CA GLY A 61 -13.09 7.43 -7.19
C GLY A 61 -11.75 7.81 -7.84
N GLU A 62 -11.59 9.10 -8.19
CA GLU A 62 -10.36 9.63 -8.77
C GLU A 62 -9.16 9.67 -7.82
N GLN A 63 -9.39 9.59 -6.52
CA GLN A 63 -8.34 9.58 -5.49
C GLN A 63 -7.85 8.17 -5.16
N VAL A 64 -8.66 7.15 -5.44
CA VAL A 64 -8.26 5.76 -5.19
C VAL A 64 -7.24 5.32 -6.24
N ARG A 65 -6.12 4.78 -5.80
CA ARG A 65 -5.09 4.20 -6.69
C ARG A 65 -5.47 2.76 -7.02
N TRP A 66 -6.38 2.61 -7.97
CA TRP A 66 -7.00 1.32 -8.32
C TRP A 66 -6.02 0.21 -8.70
N ASP A 67 -4.91 0.58 -9.31
CA ASP A 67 -3.89 -0.38 -9.74
C ASP A 67 -3.03 -0.91 -8.58
N ASP A 68 -3.04 -0.19 -7.46
CA ASP A 68 -2.27 -0.51 -6.26
C ASP A 68 -3.12 -1.10 -5.14
N VAL A 69 -4.43 -1.32 -5.36
CA VAL A 69 -5.31 -1.95 -4.37
C VAL A 69 -4.82 -3.36 -4.05
N GLY A 70 -4.66 -3.67 -2.76
CA GLY A 70 -4.08 -4.92 -2.29
C GLY A 70 -2.56 -4.91 -2.14
N THR A 71 -1.90 -3.79 -2.44
CA THR A 71 -0.46 -3.60 -2.27
C THR A 71 -0.16 -2.31 -1.51
N ILE A 72 1.07 -2.14 -1.08
CA ILE A 72 1.55 -0.87 -0.51
C ILE A 72 2.38 -0.18 -1.59
N PRO A 73 1.90 0.95 -2.15
CA PRO A 73 2.67 1.70 -3.14
C PRO A 73 4.01 2.15 -2.58
N PHE A 74 5.06 2.05 -3.38
CA PHE A 74 6.42 2.42 -3.00
C PHE A 74 6.54 3.88 -2.52
N ASP A 75 5.72 4.78 -3.08
CA ASP A 75 5.69 6.21 -2.80
C ASP A 75 4.60 6.63 -1.81
N ALA A 76 3.92 5.67 -1.16
CA ALA A 76 2.95 5.96 -0.12
C ALA A 76 3.63 6.54 1.13
N LEU A 77 2.93 7.40 1.85
CA LEU A 77 3.40 7.99 3.10
C LEU A 77 3.90 6.92 4.08
N GLY A 78 5.17 7.00 4.45
CA GLY A 78 5.82 6.03 5.32
C GLY A 78 6.38 4.78 4.63
N ALA A 79 6.19 4.65 3.31
CA ALA A 79 6.84 3.59 2.52
C ALA A 79 8.33 3.90 2.27
N PRO A 80 9.16 2.89 1.95
CA PRO A 80 10.60 3.10 1.76
C PRO A 80 10.97 4.14 0.69
N GLY A 81 10.12 4.32 -0.32
CA GLY A 81 10.34 5.30 -1.40
C GLY A 81 9.66 6.65 -1.17
N TRP A 82 9.01 6.83 -0.03
CA TRP A 82 8.35 8.10 0.26
C TRP A 82 9.36 9.18 0.64
N GLU A 83 9.29 10.31 -0.07
CA GLU A 83 10.08 11.50 0.24
C GLU A 83 9.18 12.71 0.49
N PRO A 84 9.44 13.50 1.55
CA PRO A 84 8.74 14.75 1.79
C PRO A 84 8.90 15.72 0.59
N ARG A 85 7.87 16.49 0.28
CA ARG A 85 7.89 17.49 -0.80
C ARG A 85 9.06 18.45 -0.68
N SER A 86 9.45 18.83 0.55
CA SER A 86 10.59 19.70 0.82
C SER A 86 11.91 19.13 0.29
N ARG A 87 12.11 17.81 0.37
CA ARG A 87 13.31 17.16 -0.17
C ARG A 87 13.29 17.07 -1.69
N ARG A 88 12.12 16.76 -2.27
CA ARG A 88 11.94 16.75 -3.74
C ARG A 88 12.18 18.12 -4.35
N ALA A 89 11.65 19.18 -3.72
CA ALA A 89 11.85 20.57 -4.16
C ALA A 89 13.30 21.05 -4.03
N ALA A 90 14.06 20.53 -3.07
CA ALA A 90 15.47 20.86 -2.85
C ALA A 90 16.44 20.06 -3.74
N GLY A 91 15.95 19.16 -4.62
CA GLY A 91 16.80 18.30 -5.44
C GLY A 91 17.62 17.28 -4.64
N LEU A 92 17.30 17.09 -3.36
CA LEU A 92 17.98 16.18 -2.45
C LEU A 92 17.36 14.77 -2.49
N SER A 93 16.85 14.36 -3.64
CA SER A 93 16.35 13.00 -3.87
C SER A 93 17.54 12.04 -3.84
N GLY A 94 17.82 11.50 -2.66
CA GLY A 94 18.73 10.39 -2.51
C GLY A 94 18.03 9.12 -2.95
N ALA A 95 18.64 8.36 -3.85
CA ALA A 95 18.18 7.02 -4.18
C ALA A 95 18.01 6.23 -2.87
N ALA A 96 16.81 5.69 -2.66
CA ALA A 96 16.58 4.78 -1.55
C ALA A 96 17.66 3.68 -1.58
N PRO A 97 18.27 3.32 -0.45
CA PRO A 97 19.18 2.20 -0.42
C PRO A 97 18.42 0.98 -0.97
N ARG A 98 18.94 0.39 -2.01
CA ARG A 98 18.46 -0.92 -2.46
C ARG A 98 18.54 -1.81 -1.25
N ALA A 99 17.40 -2.31 -0.77
CA ALA A 99 17.40 -3.42 0.15
C ALA A 99 18.09 -4.56 -0.60
N GLU A 100 19.35 -4.79 -0.28
CA GLU A 100 20.03 -6.00 -0.72
C GLU A 100 19.22 -7.15 -0.14
N ALA A 101 18.53 -7.86 -1.02
CA ALA A 101 17.94 -9.13 -0.70
C ALA A 101 19.12 -10.08 -0.42
N GLY A 102 19.56 -10.05 0.83
CA GLY A 102 20.53 -11.00 1.36
C GLY A 102 19.89 -12.37 1.50
N ASN A 103 19.63 -13.00 0.36
CA ASN A 103 19.32 -14.41 0.28
C ASN A 103 20.50 -15.12 -0.40
N GLY A 104 21.67 -15.05 0.25
CA GLY A 104 22.79 -15.89 -0.12
C GLY A 104 22.47 -17.36 0.23
N PRO A 105 23.05 -18.32 -0.53
CA PRO A 105 22.80 -19.75 -0.35
C PRO A 105 23.24 -20.31 1.03
N ASP A 106 23.89 -19.50 1.85
CA ASP A 106 24.45 -19.94 3.15
C ASP A 106 23.43 -19.94 4.30
N GLY A 107 22.24 -19.38 4.12
CA GLY A 107 21.17 -19.36 5.15
C GLY A 107 20.49 -20.72 5.36
N GLN A 108 20.55 -21.62 4.40
CA GLN A 108 19.87 -22.91 4.47
C GLN A 108 20.74 -24.04 5.08
N ALA A 109 22.05 -23.86 5.17
CA ALA A 109 22.95 -24.90 5.70
C ALA A 109 22.95 -24.98 7.24
N ARG A 110 22.58 -23.92 7.94
CA ARG A 110 22.59 -23.90 9.42
C ARG A 110 21.36 -24.51 10.08
N ALA A 111 20.23 -24.61 9.36
CA ALA A 111 18.99 -25.16 9.91
C ALA A 111 18.97 -26.71 9.94
N ARG A 112 19.90 -27.39 9.24
CA ARG A 112 19.93 -28.86 9.18
C ARG A 112 20.84 -29.52 10.24
N GLN A 113 21.59 -28.76 11.02
CA GLN A 113 22.51 -29.32 12.01
C GLN A 113 22.01 -29.27 13.46
N GLN A 114 20.79 -28.76 13.71
CA GLN A 114 20.24 -28.73 15.08
C GLN A 114 19.14 -29.75 15.33
N GLY A 115 18.94 -30.71 14.45
CA GLY A 115 17.85 -31.69 14.50
C GLY A 115 18.25 -33.12 14.85
N SER A 116 19.46 -33.41 15.35
CA SER A 116 19.86 -34.78 15.69
C SER A 116 20.64 -34.89 17.01
N ALA A 117 19.98 -34.59 18.11
CA ALA A 117 20.46 -34.96 19.43
C ALA A 117 19.29 -35.01 20.42
N HIS A 118 18.49 -36.04 20.31
CA HIS A 118 17.71 -36.59 21.44
C HIS A 118 17.20 -37.97 21.00
N GLY A 119 17.94 -38.97 21.43
CA GLY A 119 17.62 -40.37 21.36
C GLY A 119 18.59 -41.09 22.28
N ASP A 120 18.16 -41.32 23.47
CA ASP A 120 18.28 -42.48 24.34
C ASP A 120 17.76 -42.13 25.72
#